data_a9639597a41f7e4e6db5f2de08ab50f8
#
_entry.id   a9639597a41f7e4e6db5f2de08ab50f8
#
_cell.length_a   1.000
_cell.length_b   1.000
_cell.length_c   1.000
_cell.angle_alpha   90.00
_cell.angle_beta   90.00
_cell.angle_gamma   90.00
#
_symmetry.space_group_name_H-M   'P 1'
#
loop_
_entity.id
_entity.type
_entity.pdbx_description
1 polymer ?
#
loop_
_entity_poly.entity_id
_entity_poly.type
_entity_poly.pdbx_seq_one_letter_code
_entity_poly.pdbx_strand_id
1 'polypeptide(L)'
;MKIDTAPSPLIAPSQRARLRSDPTYQAFWILRIGFTIAPILFGADKFAHLLTNWDLYLAPRVDNIIPGTAHQAMYAVGIIEIVAGLAVLLAPRLGAYLVAAWLAGIIINLLLIPGYYDVALRDFALLLAALTLARLATAFPGSSLFR
;
A
#
# COMPACT_ATOMS: atom_id res chain seq x y z
N MET A 1 58.09 -5.19 -12.05
CA MET A 1 57.23 -4.06 -11.57
C MET A 1 55.76 -4.46 -11.81
N LYS A 2 55.10 -5.03 -10.79
CA LYS A 2 53.66 -5.40 -10.87
C LYS A 2 52.89 -4.10 -10.62
N ILE A 3 52.13 -3.65 -11.63
CA ILE A 3 51.16 -2.57 -11.46
C ILE A 3 49.92 -3.19 -10.84
N ASP A 4 49.76 -2.99 -9.54
CA ASP A 4 48.54 -3.34 -8.80
C ASP A 4 47.45 -2.36 -9.23
N THR A 5 46.67 -2.76 -10.26
CA THR A 5 45.47 -2.05 -10.63
C THR A 5 44.36 -2.35 -9.63
N ALA A 6 44.31 -1.54 -8.56
CA ALA A 6 43.16 -1.56 -7.67
C ALA A 6 41.87 -1.38 -8.53
N PRO A 7 40.83 -2.22 -8.33
CA PRO A 7 39.58 -2.07 -9.08
C PRO A 7 38.98 -0.70 -8.77
N SER A 8 38.75 0.08 -9.83
CA SER A 8 38.06 1.37 -9.72
C SER A 8 36.77 1.21 -8.92
N PRO A 9 36.46 2.11 -7.98
CA PRO A 9 35.21 2.05 -7.23
C PRO A 9 34.05 2.10 -8.24
N LEU A 10 33.27 1.00 -8.30
CA LEU A 10 32.09 0.90 -9.15
C LEU A 10 31.11 2.01 -8.72
N ILE A 11 31.04 3.08 -9.50
CA ILE A 11 30.09 4.17 -9.27
C ILE A 11 28.69 3.55 -9.38
N ALA A 12 27.96 3.53 -8.27
CA ALA A 12 26.59 3.03 -8.28
C ALA A 12 25.76 3.82 -9.31
N PRO A 13 24.99 3.15 -10.18
CA PRO A 13 24.20 3.81 -11.20
C PRO A 13 23.25 4.84 -10.57
N SER A 14 23.13 6.01 -11.17
CA SER A 14 22.20 7.04 -10.69
C SER A 14 20.76 6.53 -10.65
N GLN A 15 19.92 7.09 -9.79
CA GLN A 15 18.49 6.70 -9.72
C GLN A 15 17.80 6.77 -11.08
N ARG A 16 18.13 7.77 -11.90
CA ARG A 16 17.59 7.93 -13.27
C ARG A 16 18.02 6.80 -14.20
N ALA A 17 19.25 6.32 -14.06
CA ALA A 17 19.75 5.18 -14.84
C ALA A 17 19.01 3.88 -14.43
N ARG A 18 18.81 3.66 -13.13
CA ARG A 18 18.03 2.50 -12.61
C ARG A 18 16.58 2.52 -13.08
N LEU A 19 15.93 3.69 -13.11
CA LEU A 19 14.56 3.83 -13.64
C LEU A 19 14.46 3.46 -15.12
N ARG A 20 15.56 3.53 -15.89
CA ARG A 20 15.55 3.19 -17.31
C ARG A 20 15.93 1.74 -17.62
N SER A 21 16.72 1.10 -16.77
CA SER A 21 17.36 -0.18 -17.10
C SER A 21 17.14 -1.31 -16.08
N ASP A 22 16.56 -1.01 -14.90
CA ASP A 22 16.33 -2.00 -13.85
C ASP A 22 14.83 -2.27 -13.67
N PRO A 23 14.30 -3.39 -14.21
CA PRO A 23 12.88 -3.72 -14.08
C PRO A 23 12.42 -3.87 -12.62
N THR A 24 13.31 -4.32 -11.73
CA THR A 24 12.99 -4.49 -10.30
C THR A 24 12.77 -3.14 -9.64
N TYR A 25 13.59 -2.15 -9.98
CA TYR A 25 13.44 -0.79 -9.50
C TYR A 25 12.20 -0.11 -10.07
N GLN A 26 11.86 -0.38 -11.33
CA GLN A 26 10.62 0.09 -11.96
C GLN A 26 9.39 -0.50 -11.25
N ALA A 27 9.38 -1.82 -11.02
CA ALA A 27 8.29 -2.50 -10.32
C ALA A 27 8.09 -1.95 -8.89
N PHE A 28 9.19 -1.70 -8.17
CA PHE A 28 9.14 -1.07 -6.86
C PHE A 28 8.45 0.30 -6.91
N TRP A 29 8.80 1.17 -7.88
CA TRP A 29 8.19 2.49 -7.98
C TRP A 29 6.74 2.47 -8.44
N ILE A 30 6.37 1.56 -9.36
CA ILE A 30 4.97 1.38 -9.79
C ILE A 30 4.10 1.02 -8.59
N LEU A 31 4.52 0.02 -7.81
CA LEU A 31 3.77 -0.41 -6.62
C LEU A 31 3.75 0.68 -5.54
N ARG A 32 4.88 1.37 -5.30
CA ARG A 32 4.96 2.44 -4.31
C ARG A 32 4.01 3.59 -4.65
N ILE A 33 3.99 4.04 -5.90
CA ILE A 33 3.09 5.10 -6.36
C ILE A 33 1.64 4.64 -6.25
N GLY A 34 1.33 3.42 -6.72
CA GLY A 34 -0.02 2.86 -6.65
C GLY A 34 -0.54 2.76 -5.22
N PHE A 35 0.23 2.17 -4.31
CA PHE A 35 -0.15 2.03 -2.90
C PHE A 35 -0.03 3.32 -2.07
N THR A 36 0.57 4.37 -2.61
CA THR A 36 0.46 5.72 -2.03
C THR A 36 -0.84 6.38 -2.47
N ILE A 37 -1.10 6.42 -3.77
CA ILE A 37 -2.22 7.20 -4.33
C ILE A 37 -3.57 6.53 -4.05
N ALA A 38 -3.70 5.22 -4.28
CA ALA A 38 -4.99 4.55 -4.20
C ALA A 38 -5.62 4.61 -2.78
N PRO A 39 -4.91 4.30 -1.69
CA PRO A 39 -5.49 4.41 -0.35
C PRO A 39 -5.85 5.86 0.02
N ILE A 40 -5.05 6.84 -0.41
CA ILE A 40 -5.35 8.25 -0.16
C ILE A 40 -6.64 8.65 -0.89
N LEU A 41 -6.83 8.25 -2.14
CA LEU A 41 -8.03 8.57 -2.91
C LEU A 41 -9.27 7.87 -2.35
N PHE A 42 -9.19 6.57 -2.04
CA PHE A 42 -10.29 5.83 -1.43
C PHE A 42 -10.64 6.36 -0.03
N GLY A 43 -9.62 6.72 0.75
CA GLY A 43 -9.83 7.33 2.05
C GLY A 43 -10.50 8.70 1.95
N ALA A 44 -10.07 9.55 1.03
CA ALA A 44 -10.67 10.85 0.78
C ALA A 44 -12.12 10.71 0.24
N ASP A 45 -12.38 9.72 -0.60
CA ASP A 45 -13.72 9.48 -1.14
C ASP A 45 -14.74 9.05 -0.08
N LYS A 46 -14.31 8.49 1.04
CA LYS A 46 -15.21 8.21 2.18
C LYS A 46 -15.80 9.46 2.81
N PHE A 47 -15.20 10.62 2.57
CA PHE A 47 -15.73 11.92 2.96
C PHE A 47 -16.51 12.58 1.82
N ALA A 48 -16.11 12.35 0.56
CA ALA A 48 -16.71 12.99 -0.61
C ALA A 48 -17.90 12.22 -1.19
N HIS A 49 -17.98 10.89 -0.99
CA HIS A 49 -19.04 9.99 -1.46
C HIS A 49 -19.30 10.08 -2.99
N LEU A 50 -18.21 10.19 -3.78
CA LEU A 50 -18.31 10.33 -5.24
C LEU A 50 -18.30 8.97 -5.96
N LEU A 51 -17.57 7.98 -5.43
CA LEU A 51 -17.39 6.69 -6.09
C LEU A 51 -18.49 5.71 -5.74
N THR A 52 -18.87 5.62 -4.45
CA THR A 52 -19.86 4.64 -3.99
C THR A 52 -20.42 5.01 -2.61
N ASN A 53 -21.48 4.29 -2.20
CA ASN A 53 -21.95 4.32 -0.82
C ASN A 53 -21.11 3.35 0.03
N TRP A 54 -20.13 3.89 0.75
CA TRP A 54 -19.18 3.13 1.56
C TRP A 54 -19.81 2.43 2.76
N ASP A 55 -20.95 2.91 3.28
CA ASP A 55 -21.64 2.32 4.42
C ASP A 55 -22.08 0.87 4.12
N LEU A 56 -22.32 0.54 2.85
CA LEU A 56 -22.67 -0.81 2.41
C LEU A 56 -21.51 -1.82 2.49
N TYR A 57 -20.28 -1.33 2.61
CA TYR A 57 -19.07 -2.15 2.71
C TYR A 57 -18.71 -2.51 4.15
N LEU A 58 -19.49 -2.08 5.14
CA LEU A 58 -19.34 -2.49 6.52
C LEU A 58 -20.26 -3.66 6.85
N ALA A 59 -19.69 -4.79 7.28
CA ALA A 59 -20.49 -5.94 7.66
C ALA A 59 -21.35 -5.63 8.90
N PRO A 60 -22.63 -6.00 8.94
CA PRO A 60 -23.51 -5.75 10.09
C PRO A 60 -22.94 -6.33 11.40
N ARG A 61 -22.22 -7.45 11.33
CA ARG A 61 -21.55 -8.04 12.50
C ARG A 61 -20.42 -7.15 13.04
N VAL A 62 -19.71 -6.46 12.14
CA VAL A 62 -18.63 -5.54 12.51
C VAL A 62 -19.22 -4.23 13.03
N ASP A 63 -20.27 -3.72 12.39
CA ASP A 63 -21.00 -2.51 12.81
C ASP A 63 -21.57 -2.64 14.24
N ASN A 64 -22.07 -3.83 14.60
CA ASN A 64 -22.59 -4.09 15.95
C ASN A 64 -21.50 -4.10 17.06
N ILE A 65 -20.23 -4.19 16.69
CA ILE A 65 -19.10 -4.22 17.65
C ILE A 65 -18.45 -2.84 17.77
N ILE A 66 -18.47 -2.06 16.68
CA ILE A 66 -17.86 -0.73 16.64
C ILE A 66 -18.86 0.28 17.22
N PRO A 67 -18.46 1.13 18.19
CA PRO A 67 -19.34 2.16 18.69
C PRO A 67 -19.60 3.25 17.65
N GLY A 68 -20.85 3.70 17.52
CA GLY A 68 -21.25 4.74 16.59
C GLY A 68 -22.10 4.22 15.45
N THR A 69 -22.13 4.93 14.33
CA THR A 69 -22.84 4.55 13.10
C THR A 69 -21.90 4.02 12.04
N ALA A 70 -22.39 3.22 11.09
CA ALA A 70 -21.62 2.75 9.93
C ALA A 70 -20.94 3.91 9.20
N HIS A 71 -21.59 5.05 9.08
CA HIS A 71 -21.06 6.26 8.46
C HIS A 71 -19.85 6.83 9.23
N GLN A 72 -19.93 6.89 10.58
CA GLN A 72 -18.81 7.32 11.41
C GLN A 72 -17.64 6.32 11.34
N ALA A 73 -17.94 5.02 11.32
CA ALA A 73 -16.92 3.99 11.12
C ALA A 73 -16.20 4.15 9.78
N MET A 74 -16.93 4.47 8.69
CA MET A 74 -16.32 4.70 7.37
C MET A 74 -15.44 5.94 7.33
N TYR A 75 -15.75 6.99 8.09
CA TYR A 75 -14.84 8.14 8.23
C TYR A 75 -13.53 7.76 8.95
N ALA A 76 -13.61 6.95 10.01
CA ALA A 76 -12.41 6.43 10.67
C ALA A 76 -11.58 5.55 9.72
N VAL A 77 -12.22 4.68 8.94
CA VAL A 77 -11.60 3.88 7.88
C VAL A 77 -10.90 4.79 6.86
N GLY A 78 -11.55 5.86 6.41
CA GLY A 78 -10.97 6.83 5.47
C GLY A 78 -9.70 7.47 6.00
N ILE A 79 -9.66 7.85 7.28
CA ILE A 79 -8.46 8.39 7.93
C ILE A 79 -7.34 7.34 7.94
N ILE A 80 -7.64 6.09 8.31
CA ILE A 80 -6.66 5.00 8.34
C ILE A 80 -6.07 4.77 6.95
N GLU A 81 -6.88 4.78 5.91
CA GLU A 81 -6.42 4.61 4.52
C GLU A 81 -5.50 5.74 4.07
N ILE A 82 -5.84 6.99 4.38
CA ILE A 82 -4.96 8.14 4.07
C ILE A 82 -3.62 7.98 4.80
N VAL A 83 -3.64 7.64 6.08
CA VAL A 83 -2.42 7.43 6.87
C VAL A 83 -1.60 6.26 6.30
N ALA A 84 -2.25 5.16 5.90
CA ALA A 84 -1.57 4.02 5.29
C ALA A 84 -0.88 4.39 3.96
N GLY A 85 -1.55 5.16 3.09
CA GLY A 85 -0.95 5.68 1.85
C GLY A 85 0.24 6.59 2.11
N LEU A 86 0.15 7.49 3.09
CA LEU A 86 1.28 8.33 3.51
C LEU A 86 2.41 7.50 4.11
N ALA A 87 2.12 6.45 4.87
CA ALA A 87 3.13 5.54 5.39
C ALA A 87 3.90 4.84 4.27
N VAL A 88 3.24 4.42 3.19
CA VAL A 88 3.90 3.87 1.99
C VAL A 88 4.80 4.91 1.32
N LEU A 89 4.34 6.16 1.24
CA LEU A 89 5.13 7.26 0.67
C LEU A 89 6.43 7.49 1.46
N LEU A 90 6.35 7.51 2.77
CA LEU A 90 7.45 7.92 3.65
C LEU A 90 8.38 6.74 4.01
N ALA A 91 7.81 5.57 4.29
CA ALA A 91 8.51 4.36 4.71
C ALA A 91 7.94 3.14 3.98
N PRO A 92 8.29 2.92 2.69
CA PRO A 92 7.60 1.95 1.81
C PRO A 92 7.58 0.52 2.35
N ARG A 93 8.60 0.07 3.06
CA ARG A 93 8.62 -1.27 3.65
C ARG A 93 7.57 -1.42 4.75
N LEU A 94 7.57 -0.50 5.72
CA LEU A 94 6.62 -0.54 6.84
C LEU A 94 5.21 -0.25 6.38
N GLY A 95 5.04 0.79 5.53
CA GLY A 95 3.74 1.17 4.97
C GLY A 95 3.11 0.04 4.16
N ALA A 96 3.88 -0.70 3.38
CA ALA A 96 3.37 -1.82 2.61
C ALA A 96 2.88 -2.99 3.50
N TYR A 97 3.56 -3.30 4.60
CA TYR A 97 3.05 -4.26 5.57
C TYR A 97 1.79 -3.77 6.28
N LEU A 98 1.72 -2.47 6.61
CA LEU A 98 0.52 -1.87 7.19
C LEU A 98 -0.68 -1.97 6.22
N VAL A 99 -0.47 -1.66 4.94
CA VAL A 99 -1.49 -1.82 3.90
C VAL A 99 -1.91 -3.29 3.74
N ALA A 100 -0.96 -4.23 3.75
CA ALA A 100 -1.28 -5.66 3.64
C ALA A 100 -2.13 -6.14 4.83
N ALA A 101 -1.78 -5.75 6.06
CA ALA A 101 -2.56 -6.08 7.26
C ALA A 101 -3.96 -5.44 7.21
N TRP A 102 -4.05 -4.20 6.75
CA TRP A 102 -5.33 -3.49 6.58
C TRP A 102 -6.22 -4.16 5.53
N LEU A 103 -5.66 -4.54 4.37
CA LEU A 103 -6.39 -5.29 3.34
C LEU A 103 -6.88 -6.64 3.85
N ALA A 104 -6.09 -7.34 4.67
CA ALA A 104 -6.54 -8.59 5.31
C ALA A 104 -7.79 -8.35 6.19
N GLY A 105 -7.82 -7.26 6.96
CA GLY A 105 -8.99 -6.86 7.74
C GLY A 105 -10.21 -6.54 6.86
N ILE A 106 -10.01 -5.81 5.76
CA ILE A 106 -11.08 -5.51 4.79
C ILE A 106 -11.62 -6.81 4.17
N ILE A 107 -10.76 -7.74 3.75
CA ILE A 107 -11.16 -9.02 3.19
C ILE A 107 -12.03 -9.80 4.18
N ILE A 108 -11.62 -9.89 5.46
CA ILE A 108 -12.41 -10.57 6.50
C ILE A 108 -13.78 -9.91 6.62
N ASN A 109 -13.85 -8.58 6.67
CA ASN A 109 -15.11 -7.85 6.72
C ASN A 109 -16.00 -8.14 5.50
N LEU A 110 -15.45 -8.09 4.27
CA LEU A 110 -16.20 -8.33 3.04
C LEU A 110 -16.71 -9.77 2.92
N LEU A 111 -15.97 -10.75 3.43
CA LEU A 111 -16.41 -12.16 3.46
C LEU A 111 -17.62 -12.38 4.38
N LEU A 112 -17.91 -11.47 5.29
CA LEU A 112 -19.09 -11.49 6.14
C LEU A 112 -20.33 -10.85 5.48
N ILE A 113 -20.18 -10.26 4.28
CA ILE A 113 -21.25 -9.60 3.52
C ILE A 113 -21.55 -10.43 2.28
N PRO A 114 -22.75 -11.06 2.16
CA PRO A 114 -23.14 -11.74 0.93
C PRO A 114 -23.13 -10.80 -0.27
N GLY A 115 -22.56 -11.24 -1.40
CA GLY A 115 -22.50 -10.46 -2.64
C GLY A 115 -21.26 -9.60 -2.83
N TYR A 116 -20.31 -9.58 -1.85
CA TYR A 116 -19.05 -8.81 -1.97
C TYR A 116 -17.80 -9.70 -2.13
N TYR A 117 -17.98 -10.97 -2.48
CA TYR A 117 -16.88 -11.93 -2.63
C TYR A 117 -15.93 -11.60 -3.80
N ASP A 118 -16.46 -10.97 -4.84
CA ASP A 118 -15.67 -10.48 -5.98
C ASP A 118 -14.73 -9.35 -5.55
N VAL A 119 -15.21 -8.44 -4.70
CA VAL A 119 -14.40 -7.36 -4.14
C VAL A 119 -13.34 -7.92 -3.20
N ALA A 120 -13.69 -8.88 -2.33
CA ALA A 120 -12.73 -9.56 -1.46
C ALA A 120 -11.62 -10.27 -2.25
N LEU A 121 -11.94 -10.87 -3.40
CA LEU A 121 -10.94 -11.49 -4.28
C LEU A 121 -10.01 -10.46 -4.91
N ARG A 122 -10.52 -9.30 -5.31
CA ARG A 122 -9.69 -8.18 -5.82
C ARG A 122 -8.74 -7.67 -4.73
N ASP A 123 -9.25 -7.49 -3.52
CA ASP A 123 -8.46 -7.03 -2.38
C ASP A 123 -7.39 -8.06 -1.98
N PHE A 124 -7.67 -9.36 -2.15
CA PHE A 124 -6.65 -10.39 -1.97
C PHE A 124 -5.49 -10.25 -2.97
N ALA A 125 -5.77 -9.94 -4.24
CA ALA A 125 -4.71 -9.64 -5.21
C ALA A 125 -3.91 -8.39 -4.83
N LEU A 126 -4.57 -7.35 -4.32
CA LEU A 126 -3.90 -6.15 -3.81
C LEU A 126 -3.05 -6.45 -2.57
N LEU A 127 -3.51 -7.32 -1.68
CA LEU A 127 -2.74 -7.78 -0.52
C LEU A 127 -1.42 -8.45 -0.96
N LEU A 128 -1.46 -9.34 -1.95
CA LEU A 128 -0.25 -9.96 -2.51
C LEU A 128 0.68 -8.91 -3.14
N ALA A 129 0.14 -7.92 -3.84
CA ALA A 129 0.91 -6.83 -4.41
C ALA A 129 1.55 -5.93 -3.33
N ALA A 130 0.85 -5.67 -2.21
CA ALA A 130 1.39 -4.94 -1.07
C ALA A 130 2.54 -5.71 -0.39
N LEU A 131 2.41 -7.02 -0.21
CA LEU A 131 3.49 -7.88 0.28
C LEU A 131 4.70 -7.87 -0.68
N THR A 132 4.45 -7.88 -1.99
CA THR A 132 5.50 -7.75 -3.00
C THR A 132 6.23 -6.42 -2.87
N LEU A 133 5.52 -5.31 -2.69
CA LEU A 133 6.14 -4.00 -2.43
C LEU A 133 7.00 -4.04 -1.17
N ALA A 134 6.51 -4.63 -0.07
CA ALA A 134 7.28 -4.76 1.17
C ALA A 134 8.59 -5.52 0.95
N ARG A 135 8.57 -6.57 0.13
CA ARG A 135 9.78 -7.34 -0.24
C ARG A 135 10.72 -6.55 -1.13
N LEU A 136 10.21 -5.90 -2.17
CA LEU A 136 11.01 -5.06 -3.06
C LEU A 136 11.67 -3.90 -2.30
N ALA A 137 10.98 -3.30 -1.34
CA ALA A 137 11.53 -2.22 -0.51
C ALA A 137 12.77 -2.64 0.29
N THR A 138 12.98 -3.94 0.55
CA THR A 138 14.22 -4.42 1.21
C THR A 138 15.44 -4.31 0.31
N ALA A 139 15.26 -4.35 -1.01
CA ALA A 139 16.35 -4.20 -1.98
C ALA A 139 16.77 -2.73 -2.15
N PHE A 140 15.94 -1.78 -1.70
CA PHE A 140 16.15 -0.33 -1.87
C PHE A 140 16.06 0.42 -0.54
N PRO A 141 16.94 0.14 0.45
CA PRO A 141 16.86 0.72 1.80
C PRO A 141 17.00 2.24 1.85
N GLY A 142 17.66 2.84 0.85
CA GLY A 142 17.81 4.29 0.73
C GLY A 142 16.59 5.03 0.19
N SER A 143 15.50 4.33 -0.10
CA SER A 143 14.26 4.91 -0.64
C SER A 143 13.29 5.40 0.46
N SER A 144 13.57 5.13 1.72
CA SER A 144 12.82 5.70 2.86
C SER A 144 13.18 7.17 3.04
N LEU A 145 12.17 8.02 3.25
CA LEU A 145 12.37 9.45 3.56
C LEU A 145 12.77 9.68 5.03
N PHE A 146 12.54 8.69 5.89
CA PHE A 146 13.03 8.68 7.27
C PHE A 146 14.14 7.66 7.38
N ARG A 147 15.32 8.12 7.77
CA ARG A 147 16.48 7.31 8.19
C ARG A 147 16.56 7.27 9.70
#